data_43f125f05ccf08ccb685e53917d04d7c
#
_entry.id   43f125f05ccf08ccb685e53917d04d7c
#
_cell.length_a   1.000
_cell.length_b   1.000
_cell.length_c   1.000
_cell.angle_alpha   90.00
_cell.angle_beta   90.00
_cell.angle_gamma   90.00
#
_symmetry.space_group_name_H-M   'P 1'
#
loop_
_entity.id
_entity.type
_entity.pdbx_description
1 polymer ?
#
loop_
_entity_poly.entity_id
_entity_poly.type
_entity_poly.pdbx_seq_one_letter_code
_entity_poly.pdbx_strand_id
1 'polypeptide(L)'
;MNNDMVLTQSRGTIAVKVAAALGWFALLLQLYLILASRWQAEKSLLGGVEIFFSYFTVLTNILVAIVLTCAATTGDSALRRFFLRPSTQTGVAAAIVLVGLAYNLLLRQTWNPQGWQWVADELLHDVMPVLYMIYWWFCVPKGTLHWSDIWMWLIYPLAYFIYALIRGEAIGSYPYPFIEVDRLGYSQVLVNAVLVLVAFVVISLVLVAVDRAKGGGR
;
A
#
# COMPACT_ATOMS: atom_id res chain seq x y z
N MET A 1 -8.75 -19.52 -32.02
CA MET A 1 -8.37 -19.00 -30.69
C MET A 1 -7.94 -20.20 -29.88
N ASN A 2 -6.63 -20.37 -29.59
CA ASN A 2 -6.09 -21.61 -29.04
C ASN A 2 -6.57 -21.83 -27.59
N ASN A 3 -6.92 -23.09 -27.26
CA ASN A 3 -7.32 -23.50 -25.90
C ASN A 3 -6.29 -23.07 -24.84
N ASP A 4 -5.01 -23.09 -25.17
CA ASP A 4 -3.95 -22.67 -24.25
C ASP A 4 -4.02 -21.17 -23.88
N MET A 5 -4.45 -20.31 -24.81
CA MET A 5 -4.61 -18.87 -24.56
C MET A 5 -5.79 -18.59 -23.62
N VAL A 6 -6.89 -19.35 -23.77
CA VAL A 6 -8.08 -19.25 -22.90
C VAL A 6 -7.74 -19.75 -21.50
N LEU A 7 -7.00 -20.85 -21.37
CA LEU A 7 -6.57 -21.41 -20.08
C LEU A 7 -5.59 -20.48 -19.36
N THR A 8 -4.69 -19.81 -20.07
CA THR A 8 -3.72 -18.87 -19.49
C THR A 8 -4.41 -17.60 -19.00
N GLN A 9 -5.37 -17.08 -19.76
CA GLN A 9 -6.17 -15.92 -19.38
C GLN A 9 -7.07 -16.23 -18.15
N SER A 10 -7.67 -17.43 -18.09
CA SER A 10 -8.45 -17.89 -16.94
C SER A 10 -7.61 -18.03 -15.68
N ARG A 11 -6.39 -18.57 -15.78
CA ARG A 11 -5.48 -18.73 -14.63
C ARG A 11 -5.01 -17.37 -14.10
N GLY A 12 -4.69 -16.40 -14.97
CA GLY A 12 -4.34 -15.04 -14.56
C GLY A 12 -5.47 -14.36 -13.78
N THR A 13 -6.72 -14.55 -14.21
CA THR A 13 -7.90 -13.99 -13.53
C THR A 13 -8.11 -14.62 -12.14
N ILE A 14 -7.90 -15.93 -11.99
CA ILE A 14 -8.01 -16.62 -10.69
C ILE A 14 -6.93 -16.11 -9.72
N ALA A 15 -5.68 -15.99 -10.16
CA ALA A 15 -4.58 -15.49 -9.33
C ALA A 15 -4.88 -14.07 -8.80
N VAL A 16 -5.41 -13.19 -9.65
CA VAL A 16 -5.79 -11.82 -9.24
C VAL A 16 -6.95 -11.83 -8.23
N LYS A 17 -7.94 -12.72 -8.42
CA LYS A 17 -9.04 -12.90 -7.44
C LYS A 17 -8.53 -13.37 -6.09
N VAL A 18 -7.61 -14.33 -6.07
CA VAL A 18 -6.98 -14.84 -4.84
C VAL A 18 -6.18 -13.74 -4.16
N ALA A 19 -5.39 -12.97 -4.91
CA ALA A 19 -4.63 -11.84 -4.36
C ALA A 19 -5.55 -10.75 -3.77
N ALA A 20 -6.67 -10.43 -4.45
CA ALA A 20 -7.66 -9.50 -3.92
C ALA A 20 -8.29 -10.02 -2.61
N ALA A 21 -8.71 -11.29 -2.58
CA ALA A 21 -9.28 -11.90 -1.38
C ALA A 21 -8.28 -11.93 -0.21
N LEU A 22 -7.01 -12.24 -0.49
CA LEU A 22 -5.95 -12.22 0.51
C LEU A 22 -5.70 -10.81 1.08
N GLY A 23 -5.71 -9.79 0.22
CA GLY A 23 -5.58 -8.39 0.64
C GLY A 23 -6.71 -7.97 1.59
N TRP A 24 -7.95 -8.27 1.25
CA TRP A 24 -9.09 -8.00 2.14
C TRP A 24 -9.03 -8.83 3.43
N PHE A 25 -8.63 -10.09 3.34
CA PHE A 25 -8.43 -10.93 4.53
C PHE A 25 -7.39 -10.32 5.48
N ALA A 26 -6.23 -9.89 4.98
CA ALA A 26 -5.18 -9.28 5.79
C ALA A 26 -5.67 -8.00 6.49
N LEU A 27 -6.41 -7.15 5.79
CA LEU A 27 -7.00 -5.92 6.34
C LEU A 27 -8.05 -6.21 7.40
N LEU A 28 -8.95 -7.16 7.14
CA LEU A 28 -9.99 -7.55 8.11
C LEU A 28 -9.40 -8.23 9.34
N LEU A 29 -8.38 -9.07 9.16
CA LEU A 29 -7.65 -9.68 10.27
C LEU A 29 -6.99 -8.60 11.13
N GLN A 30 -6.28 -7.64 10.54
CA GLN A 30 -5.66 -6.55 11.27
C GLN A 30 -6.68 -5.68 12.03
N LEU A 31 -7.81 -5.36 11.40
CA LEU A 31 -8.89 -4.62 12.06
C LEU A 31 -9.45 -5.42 13.24
N TYR A 32 -9.73 -6.71 13.03
CA TYR A 32 -10.23 -7.59 14.10
C TYR A 32 -9.27 -7.64 15.29
N LEU A 33 -7.97 -7.80 15.04
CA LEU A 33 -6.96 -7.87 16.11
C LEU A 33 -6.87 -6.57 16.91
N ILE A 34 -6.94 -5.42 16.24
CA ILE A 34 -6.99 -4.11 16.92
C ILE A 34 -8.25 -4.00 17.79
N LEU A 35 -9.42 -4.32 17.23
CA LEU A 35 -10.68 -4.23 17.96
C LEU A 35 -10.75 -5.21 19.15
N ALA A 36 -10.28 -6.45 18.95
CA ALA A 36 -10.23 -7.46 20.01
C ALA A 36 -9.31 -7.04 21.16
N SER A 37 -8.12 -6.51 20.87
CA SER A 37 -7.20 -5.98 21.87
C SER A 37 -7.81 -4.80 22.65
N ARG A 38 -8.51 -3.91 21.95
CA ARG A 38 -9.17 -2.78 22.62
C ARG A 38 -10.37 -3.20 23.48
N TRP A 39 -11.13 -4.19 23.00
CA TRP A 39 -12.22 -4.78 23.77
C TRP A 39 -11.71 -5.40 25.09
N GLN A 40 -10.64 -6.20 25.00
CA GLN A 40 -10.01 -6.81 26.18
C GLN A 40 -9.44 -5.77 27.17
N ALA A 41 -9.00 -4.62 26.66
CA ALA A 41 -8.48 -3.51 27.46
C ALA A 41 -9.56 -2.52 27.91
N GLU A 42 -10.84 -2.82 27.71
CA GLU A 42 -12.00 -1.95 28.04
C GLU A 42 -11.89 -0.54 27.39
N LYS A 43 -11.26 -0.44 26.22
CA LYS A 43 -11.06 0.81 25.47
C LYS A 43 -12.08 0.95 24.35
N SER A 44 -12.33 2.19 23.93
CA SER A 44 -13.25 2.53 22.84
C SER A 44 -12.92 1.77 21.56
N LEU A 45 -13.91 1.07 20.99
CA LEU A 45 -13.80 0.40 19.68
C LEU A 45 -13.68 1.42 18.53
N LEU A 46 -14.36 2.58 18.64
CA LEU A 46 -14.23 3.66 17.67
C LEU A 46 -12.78 4.15 17.58
N GLY A 47 -12.10 4.30 18.74
CA GLY A 47 -10.67 4.59 18.76
C GLY A 47 -9.82 3.47 18.14
N GLY A 48 -10.29 2.22 18.12
CA GLY A 48 -9.66 1.12 17.38
C GLY A 48 -9.74 1.30 15.85
N VAL A 49 -10.92 1.67 15.36
CA VAL A 49 -11.13 2.02 13.94
C VAL A 49 -10.25 3.19 13.54
N GLU A 50 -10.17 4.20 14.38
CA GLU A 50 -9.30 5.37 14.17
C GLU A 50 -7.82 4.97 14.09
N ILE A 51 -7.33 4.13 15.00
CA ILE A 51 -5.96 3.58 14.97
C ILE A 51 -5.73 2.81 13.67
N PHE A 52 -6.68 1.97 13.25
CA PHE A 52 -6.56 1.21 12.01
C PHE A 52 -6.32 2.13 10.80
N PHE A 53 -7.11 3.19 10.64
CA PHE A 53 -6.94 4.14 9.53
C PHE A 53 -5.77 5.12 9.72
N SER A 54 -5.09 5.11 10.86
CA SER A 54 -3.92 5.97 11.06
C SER A 54 -2.65 5.49 10.36
N TYR A 55 -2.59 4.22 9.95
CA TYR A 55 -1.39 3.65 9.33
C TYR A 55 -1.37 3.80 7.81
N PHE A 56 -0.26 4.31 7.27
CA PHE A 56 -0.01 4.35 5.82
C PHE A 56 -0.09 2.96 5.18
N THR A 57 0.40 1.95 5.89
CA THR A 57 0.32 0.53 5.49
C THR A 57 -1.11 0.10 5.23
N VAL A 58 -2.03 0.41 6.14
CA VAL A 58 -3.44 0.04 6.02
C VAL A 58 -4.09 0.75 4.83
N LEU A 59 -3.92 2.07 4.75
CA LEU A 59 -4.47 2.87 3.65
C LEU A 59 -3.94 2.40 2.29
N THR A 60 -2.65 2.10 2.19
CA THR A 60 -2.03 1.60 0.96
C THR A 60 -2.51 0.20 0.60
N ASN A 61 -2.63 -0.72 1.58
CA ASN A 61 -3.18 -2.06 1.33
C ASN A 61 -4.66 -2.01 0.93
N ILE A 62 -5.45 -1.05 1.42
CA ILE A 62 -6.82 -0.80 0.93
C ILE A 62 -6.79 -0.42 -0.56
N LEU A 63 -5.91 0.50 -0.98
CA LEU A 63 -5.78 0.85 -2.40
C LEU A 63 -5.36 -0.36 -3.25
N VAL A 64 -4.43 -1.18 -2.77
CA VAL A 64 -4.02 -2.45 -3.41
C VAL A 64 -5.22 -3.38 -3.56
N ALA A 65 -5.97 -3.62 -2.49
CA ALA A 65 -7.14 -4.51 -2.50
C ALA A 65 -8.23 -4.01 -3.46
N ILE A 66 -8.46 -2.69 -3.53
CA ILE A 66 -9.39 -2.07 -4.48
C ILE A 66 -8.93 -2.28 -5.92
N VAL A 67 -7.65 -2.00 -6.25
CA VAL A 67 -7.10 -2.21 -7.60
C VAL A 67 -7.27 -3.66 -8.02
N LEU A 68 -6.86 -4.61 -7.17
CA LEU A 68 -6.96 -6.03 -7.47
C LEU A 68 -8.42 -6.47 -7.62
N THR A 69 -9.34 -5.94 -6.82
CA THR A 69 -10.79 -6.21 -6.96
C THR A 69 -11.31 -5.65 -8.28
N CYS A 70 -10.95 -4.43 -8.65
CA CYS A 70 -11.30 -3.85 -9.95
C CYS A 70 -10.76 -4.68 -11.12
N ALA A 71 -9.55 -5.23 -10.99
CA ALA A 71 -8.95 -6.08 -12.02
C ALA A 71 -9.59 -7.47 -12.08
N ALA A 72 -10.05 -8.01 -10.94
CA ALA A 72 -10.66 -9.33 -10.81
C ALA A 72 -12.14 -9.37 -11.25
N THR A 73 -12.81 -8.22 -11.32
CA THR A 73 -14.23 -8.08 -11.64
C THR A 73 -14.46 -7.58 -13.07
N THR A 74 -15.66 -7.81 -13.58
CA THR A 74 -16.13 -7.30 -14.86
C THR A 74 -17.08 -6.10 -14.64
N GLY A 75 -17.40 -5.38 -15.70
CA GLY A 75 -18.29 -4.22 -15.66
C GLY A 75 -17.56 -2.91 -15.99
N ASP A 76 -18.34 -1.85 -16.22
CA ASP A 76 -17.82 -0.53 -16.54
C ASP A 76 -18.37 0.49 -15.53
N SER A 77 -17.49 0.96 -14.63
CA SER A 77 -17.79 2.02 -13.67
C SER A 77 -16.67 3.06 -13.67
N ALA A 78 -16.99 4.29 -13.27
CA ALA A 78 -16.00 5.35 -13.15
C ALA A 78 -14.85 4.98 -12.18
N LEU A 79 -15.21 4.33 -11.07
CA LEU A 79 -14.26 3.82 -10.08
C LEU A 79 -13.28 2.81 -10.70
N ARG A 80 -13.82 1.81 -11.41
CA ARG A 80 -13.01 0.79 -12.07
C ARG A 80 -12.10 1.41 -13.14
N ARG A 81 -12.62 2.30 -13.98
CA ARG A 81 -11.81 3.01 -14.98
C ARG A 81 -10.67 3.80 -14.35
N PHE A 82 -10.90 4.46 -13.21
CA PHE A 82 -9.87 5.21 -12.49
C PHE A 82 -8.78 4.28 -11.93
N PHE A 83 -9.17 3.24 -11.19
CA PHE A 83 -8.21 2.34 -10.56
C PHE A 83 -7.46 1.43 -11.53
N LEU A 84 -7.99 1.20 -12.74
CA LEU A 84 -7.30 0.44 -13.77
C LEU A 84 -6.47 1.30 -14.76
N ARG A 85 -6.36 2.61 -14.55
CA ARG A 85 -5.40 3.42 -15.31
C ARG A 85 -3.96 2.98 -14.96
N PRO A 86 -3.08 2.76 -15.96
CA PRO A 86 -1.70 2.36 -15.70
C PRO A 86 -0.96 3.29 -14.73
N SER A 87 -1.18 4.62 -14.85
CA SER A 87 -0.62 5.60 -13.93
C SER A 87 -1.11 5.39 -12.49
N THR A 88 -2.43 5.22 -12.26
CA THR A 88 -2.96 4.95 -10.91
C THR A 88 -2.40 3.67 -10.31
N GLN A 89 -2.38 2.57 -11.10
CA GLN A 89 -1.84 1.29 -10.65
C GLN A 89 -0.35 1.37 -10.31
N THR A 90 0.42 2.15 -11.07
CA THR A 90 1.85 2.33 -10.79
C THR A 90 2.10 3.23 -9.58
N GLY A 91 1.28 4.27 -9.37
CA GLY A 91 1.33 5.06 -8.13
C GLY A 91 1.06 4.22 -6.88
N VAL A 92 0.08 3.31 -6.96
CA VAL A 92 -0.17 2.32 -5.88
C VAL A 92 1.00 1.35 -5.73
N ALA A 93 1.65 0.93 -6.84
CA ALA A 93 2.86 0.11 -6.80
C ALA A 93 4.00 0.82 -6.07
N ALA A 94 4.23 2.11 -6.35
CA ALA A 94 5.24 2.89 -5.65
C ALA A 94 4.96 2.96 -4.13
N ALA A 95 3.70 3.18 -3.75
CA ALA A 95 3.30 3.26 -2.36
C ALA A 95 3.45 1.92 -1.61
N ILE A 96 3.07 0.79 -2.23
CA ILE A 96 3.16 -0.51 -1.56
C ILE A 96 4.61 -1.02 -1.49
N VAL A 97 5.46 -0.68 -2.46
CA VAL A 97 6.91 -0.94 -2.38
C VAL A 97 7.52 -0.14 -1.24
N LEU A 98 7.13 1.14 -1.08
CA LEU A 98 7.57 1.94 0.07
C LEU A 98 7.16 1.31 1.39
N VAL A 99 5.92 0.79 1.51
CA VAL A 99 5.45 0.07 2.71
C VAL A 99 6.38 -1.11 3.05
N GLY A 100 6.64 -1.99 2.08
CA GLY A 100 7.51 -3.15 2.30
C GLY A 100 8.94 -2.75 2.68
N LEU A 101 9.53 -1.77 1.98
CA LEU A 101 10.89 -1.30 2.27
C LEU A 101 10.97 -0.60 3.63
N ALA A 102 10.05 0.31 3.93
CA ALA A 102 10.04 1.03 5.20
C ALA A 102 9.85 0.07 6.39
N TYR A 103 8.97 -0.92 6.26
CA TYR A 103 8.81 -1.94 7.28
C TYR A 103 10.10 -2.73 7.51
N ASN A 104 10.66 -3.32 6.47
CA ASN A 104 11.83 -4.19 6.58
C ASN A 104 13.10 -3.45 7.01
N LEU A 105 13.28 -2.19 6.63
CA LEU A 105 14.48 -1.41 6.94
C LEU A 105 14.37 -0.63 8.25
N LEU A 106 13.18 -0.19 8.65
CA LEU A 106 13.01 0.74 9.76
C LEU A 106 12.19 0.18 10.93
N LEU A 107 11.22 -0.73 10.67
CA LEU A 107 10.22 -1.11 11.66
C LEU A 107 10.30 -2.56 12.13
N ARG A 108 10.75 -3.50 11.31
CA ARG A 108 10.75 -4.94 11.62
C ARG A 108 11.42 -5.28 12.95
N GLN A 109 12.46 -4.55 13.35
CA GLN A 109 13.17 -4.80 14.61
C GLN A 109 12.62 -3.99 15.80
N THR A 110 11.61 -3.15 15.57
CA THR A 110 11.06 -2.31 16.65
C THR A 110 9.97 -3.02 17.47
N TRP A 111 9.44 -4.14 16.99
CA TRP A 111 8.46 -4.93 17.68
C TRP A 111 8.52 -6.40 17.26
N ASN A 112 7.90 -7.30 18.08
CA ASN A 112 7.94 -8.75 17.87
C ASN A 112 6.50 -9.32 17.90
N PRO A 113 5.74 -9.23 16.80
CA PRO A 113 4.38 -9.74 16.73
C PRO A 113 4.35 -11.27 16.89
N GLN A 114 3.31 -11.79 17.55
CA GLN A 114 3.13 -13.22 17.78
C GLN A 114 1.75 -13.69 17.29
N GLY A 115 1.62 -14.98 16.95
CA GLY A 115 0.36 -15.58 16.56
C GLY A 115 -0.28 -14.90 15.35
N TRP A 116 -1.56 -14.60 15.41
CA TRP A 116 -2.30 -13.97 14.32
C TRP A 116 -1.83 -12.55 13.99
N GLN A 117 -1.25 -11.84 14.97
CA GLN A 117 -0.67 -10.52 14.71
C GLN A 117 0.56 -10.64 13.82
N TRP A 118 1.39 -11.66 13.98
CA TRP A 118 2.50 -11.95 13.06
C TRP A 118 1.99 -12.27 11.64
N VAL A 119 0.90 -13.06 11.53
CA VAL A 119 0.31 -13.37 10.21
C VAL A 119 -0.19 -12.09 9.52
N ALA A 120 -0.91 -11.22 10.23
CA ALA A 120 -1.39 -9.96 9.67
C ALA A 120 -0.22 -9.05 9.25
N ASP A 121 0.82 -9.00 10.05
CA ASP A 121 2.01 -8.20 9.83
C ASP A 121 2.76 -8.63 8.57
N GLU A 122 3.07 -9.93 8.43
CA GLU A 122 3.74 -10.49 7.23
C GLU A 122 2.88 -10.32 5.96
N LEU A 123 1.56 -10.51 6.08
CA LEU A 123 0.66 -10.30 4.94
C LEU A 123 0.70 -8.86 4.44
N LEU A 124 0.60 -7.89 5.34
CA LEU A 124 0.49 -6.47 4.96
C LEU A 124 1.81 -5.85 4.51
N HIS A 125 2.96 -6.34 5.03
CA HIS A 125 4.25 -5.70 4.79
C HIS A 125 5.16 -6.46 3.83
N ASP A 126 4.94 -7.77 3.62
CA ASP A 126 5.80 -8.60 2.76
C ASP A 126 5.01 -9.25 1.62
N VAL A 127 3.95 -10.00 1.96
CA VAL A 127 3.22 -10.78 0.97
C VAL A 127 2.46 -9.89 -0.02
N MET A 128 1.69 -8.92 0.46
CA MET A 128 0.90 -8.05 -0.42
C MET A 128 1.76 -7.13 -1.29
N PRO A 129 2.86 -6.51 -0.81
CA PRO A 129 3.82 -5.82 -1.66
C PRO A 129 4.36 -6.69 -2.80
N VAL A 130 4.79 -7.91 -2.50
CA VAL A 130 5.32 -8.84 -3.51
C VAL A 130 4.23 -9.25 -4.53
N LEU A 131 3.05 -9.64 -4.05
CA LEU A 131 1.93 -10.03 -4.93
C LEU A 131 1.48 -8.88 -5.84
N TYR A 132 1.43 -7.66 -5.30
CA TYR A 132 1.06 -6.50 -6.11
C TYR A 132 2.12 -6.17 -7.16
N MET A 133 3.41 -6.31 -6.85
CA MET A 133 4.49 -6.13 -7.82
C MET A 133 4.47 -7.20 -8.92
N ILE A 134 4.15 -8.45 -8.60
CA ILE A 134 3.92 -9.51 -9.59
C ILE A 134 2.74 -9.14 -10.48
N TYR A 135 1.61 -8.72 -9.90
CA TYR A 135 0.46 -8.24 -10.64
C TYR A 135 0.83 -7.05 -11.55
N TRP A 136 1.49 -6.03 -11.02
CA TRP A 136 1.93 -4.85 -11.78
C TRP A 136 2.83 -5.24 -12.96
N TRP A 137 3.76 -6.18 -12.73
CA TRP A 137 4.69 -6.62 -13.76
C TRP A 137 4.02 -7.32 -14.94
N PHE A 138 3.07 -8.20 -14.69
CA PHE A 138 2.45 -9.06 -15.71
C PHE A 138 1.12 -8.53 -16.24
N CYS A 139 0.36 -7.77 -15.46
CA CYS A 139 -1.02 -7.42 -15.80
C CYS A 139 -1.20 -5.94 -16.18
N VAL A 140 -0.33 -5.04 -15.70
CA VAL A 140 -0.46 -3.61 -16.02
C VAL A 140 0.22 -3.31 -17.36
N PRO A 141 -0.48 -2.65 -18.33
CA PRO A 141 0.13 -2.23 -19.61
C PRO A 141 1.34 -1.34 -19.39
N LYS A 142 2.39 -1.55 -20.21
CA LYS A 142 3.65 -0.82 -20.13
C LYS A 142 3.84 0.13 -21.32
N GLY A 143 4.72 1.13 -21.14
CA GLY A 143 5.04 2.12 -22.16
C GLY A 143 4.08 3.29 -22.23
N THR A 144 3.26 3.49 -21.17
CA THR A 144 2.24 4.54 -21.14
C THR A 144 2.51 5.64 -20.12
N LEU A 145 3.54 5.47 -19.29
CA LEU A 145 3.84 6.40 -18.20
C LEU A 145 4.71 7.57 -18.64
N HIS A 146 4.46 8.72 -18.03
CA HIS A 146 5.24 9.93 -18.16
C HIS A 146 5.97 10.25 -16.85
N TRP A 147 7.13 10.90 -16.91
CA TRP A 147 7.84 11.36 -15.71
C TRP A 147 7.01 12.32 -14.85
N SER A 148 6.09 13.05 -15.50
CA SER A 148 5.15 13.96 -14.82
C SER A 148 4.11 13.24 -13.94
N ASP A 149 3.86 11.94 -14.17
CA ASP A 149 2.92 11.17 -13.34
C ASP A 149 3.37 11.13 -11.86
N ILE A 150 4.68 11.19 -11.63
CA ILE A 150 5.28 11.17 -10.28
C ILE A 150 4.73 12.30 -9.40
N TRP A 151 4.50 13.50 -9.97
CA TRP A 151 3.94 14.63 -9.22
C TRP A 151 2.55 14.36 -8.66
N MET A 152 1.72 13.64 -9.44
CA MET A 152 0.39 13.24 -8.99
C MET A 152 0.47 12.16 -7.90
N TRP A 153 1.41 11.23 -8.00
CA TRP A 153 1.59 10.17 -7.00
C TRP A 153 2.10 10.72 -5.67
N LEU A 154 2.90 11.79 -5.68
CA LEU A 154 3.41 12.47 -4.48
C LEU A 154 2.30 13.06 -3.59
N ILE A 155 1.14 13.38 -4.17
CA ILE A 155 0.01 13.90 -3.41
C ILE A 155 -0.38 12.94 -2.28
N TYR A 156 -0.36 11.64 -2.54
CA TYR A 156 -0.79 10.63 -1.57
C TYR A 156 0.11 10.57 -0.31
N PRO A 157 1.42 10.35 -0.39
CA PRO A 157 2.28 10.34 0.79
C PRO A 157 2.37 11.70 1.48
N LEU A 158 2.29 12.82 0.74
CA LEU A 158 2.26 14.16 1.34
C LEU A 158 0.97 14.41 2.12
N ALA A 159 -0.19 14.09 1.53
CA ALA A 159 -1.47 14.19 2.23
C ALA A 159 -1.52 13.31 3.47
N TYR A 160 -1.00 12.07 3.36
CA TYR A 160 -0.87 11.20 4.51
C TYR A 160 0.03 11.79 5.61
N PHE A 161 1.18 12.34 5.26
CA PHE A 161 2.10 12.93 6.23
C PHE A 161 1.44 14.08 7.00
N ILE A 162 0.75 14.98 6.29
CA ILE A 162 -0.02 16.07 6.91
C ILE A 162 -1.11 15.51 7.86
N TYR A 163 -1.88 14.51 7.38
CA TYR A 163 -2.88 13.83 8.19
C TYR A 163 -2.28 13.22 9.46
N ALA A 164 -1.17 12.49 9.35
CA ALA A 164 -0.53 11.82 10.48
C ALA A 164 0.00 12.81 11.53
N LEU A 165 0.52 13.97 11.11
CA LEU A 165 0.96 15.02 12.02
C LEU A 165 -0.22 15.69 12.74
N ILE A 166 -1.26 16.10 12.00
CA ILE A 166 -2.46 16.73 12.59
C ILE A 166 -3.11 15.77 13.60
N ARG A 167 -3.26 14.50 13.23
CA ARG A 167 -3.82 13.49 14.11
C ARG A 167 -2.93 13.25 15.33
N GLY A 168 -1.61 13.14 15.13
CA GLY A 168 -0.65 12.91 16.20
C GLY A 168 -0.70 14.01 17.26
N GLU A 169 -0.73 15.26 16.81
CA GLU A 169 -0.89 16.44 17.70
C GLU A 169 -2.22 16.41 18.45
N ALA A 170 -3.33 16.08 17.77
CA ALA A 170 -4.67 16.09 18.38
C ALA A 170 -4.88 14.98 19.42
N ILE A 171 -4.21 13.82 19.28
CA ILE A 171 -4.45 12.61 20.09
C ILE A 171 -3.27 12.28 21.01
N GLY A 172 -2.11 12.91 20.82
CA GLY A 172 -0.86 12.61 21.52
C GLY A 172 -0.29 11.23 21.17
N SER A 173 -0.53 10.73 19.92
CA SER A 173 -0.05 9.43 19.50
C SER A 173 0.19 9.37 18.00
N TYR A 174 1.42 9.09 17.60
CA TYR A 174 1.85 8.99 16.19
C TYR A 174 1.93 7.54 15.73
N PRO A 175 1.56 7.24 14.46
CA PRO A 175 1.52 5.87 13.97
C PRO A 175 2.91 5.23 13.78
N TYR A 176 3.97 6.03 13.66
CA TYR A 176 5.33 5.54 13.45
C TYR A 176 6.35 6.28 14.32
N PRO A 177 7.39 5.57 14.85
CA PRO A 177 8.41 6.16 15.69
C PRO A 177 9.20 7.29 15.03
N PHE A 178 9.37 7.23 13.69
CA PHE A 178 10.16 8.22 12.93
C PHE A 178 9.40 9.53 12.64
N ILE A 179 8.09 9.60 12.95
CA ILE A 179 7.28 10.82 12.88
C ILE A 179 6.73 11.26 14.25
N GLU A 180 7.24 10.70 15.34
CA GLU A 180 6.82 11.02 16.72
C GLU A 180 7.44 12.36 17.15
N VAL A 181 6.64 13.43 17.02
CA VAL A 181 7.10 14.81 17.25
C VAL A 181 7.49 15.03 18.73
N ASP A 182 6.72 14.46 19.67
CA ASP A 182 6.97 14.62 21.11
C ASP A 182 8.36 14.10 21.52
N ARG A 183 8.86 13.07 20.83
CA ARG A 183 10.16 12.45 21.09
C ARG A 183 11.29 13.07 20.27
N LEU A 184 11.03 13.40 19.01
CA LEU A 184 12.07 13.77 18.05
C LEU A 184 12.17 15.27 17.78
N GLY A 185 11.09 16.01 18.06
CA GLY A 185 10.92 17.40 17.63
C GLY A 185 10.63 17.52 16.12
N TYR A 186 10.00 18.63 15.72
CA TYR A 186 9.62 18.88 14.34
C TYR A 186 10.78 18.85 13.35
N SER A 187 11.96 19.37 13.73
CA SER A 187 13.13 19.39 12.83
C SER A 187 13.54 17.99 12.39
N GLN A 188 13.65 17.04 13.32
CA GLN A 188 14.04 15.67 12.99
C GLN A 188 12.93 14.94 12.22
N VAL A 189 11.67 15.16 12.59
CA VAL A 189 10.51 14.59 11.88
C VAL A 189 10.47 15.07 10.42
N LEU A 190 10.75 16.34 10.16
CA LEU A 190 10.81 16.86 8.79
C LEU A 190 11.98 16.25 7.99
N VAL A 191 13.15 16.06 8.61
CA VAL A 191 14.27 15.36 7.95
C VAL A 191 13.88 13.93 7.60
N ASN A 192 13.26 13.19 8.54
CA ASN A 192 12.79 11.83 8.30
C ASN A 192 11.73 11.77 7.18
N ALA A 193 10.81 12.72 7.16
CA ALA A 193 9.78 12.82 6.12
C ALA A 193 10.40 13.07 4.73
N VAL A 194 11.40 13.96 4.63
CA VAL A 194 12.13 14.20 3.38
C VAL A 194 12.83 12.92 2.91
N LEU A 195 13.49 12.18 3.80
CA LEU A 195 14.15 10.92 3.44
C LEU A 195 13.15 9.87 2.91
N VAL A 196 11.99 9.71 3.56
CA VAL A 196 10.93 8.81 3.10
C VAL A 196 10.37 9.28 1.75
N LEU A 197 10.20 10.58 1.57
CA LEU A 197 9.73 11.15 0.30
C LEU A 197 10.74 10.94 -0.83
N VAL A 198 12.03 11.13 -0.56
CA VAL A 198 13.10 10.83 -1.52
C VAL A 198 13.08 9.35 -1.91
N ALA A 199 12.93 8.44 -0.94
CA ALA A 199 12.78 7.01 -1.24
C ALA A 199 11.57 6.74 -2.14
N PHE A 200 10.41 7.36 -1.87
CA PHE A 200 9.23 7.26 -2.72
C PHE A 200 9.49 7.76 -4.16
N VAL A 201 10.17 8.90 -4.31
CA VAL A 201 10.54 9.44 -5.62
C VAL A 201 11.47 8.49 -6.36
N VAL A 202 12.48 7.94 -5.70
CA VAL A 202 13.41 6.96 -6.31
C VAL A 202 12.67 5.72 -6.78
N ILE A 203 11.79 5.16 -5.95
CA ILE A 203 10.94 4.01 -6.33
C ILE A 203 10.11 4.37 -7.57
N SER A 204 9.47 5.55 -7.57
CA SER A 204 8.64 6.03 -8.67
C SER A 204 9.43 6.19 -9.96
N LEU A 205 10.63 6.76 -9.90
CA LEU A 205 11.54 6.91 -11.05
C LEU A 205 11.92 5.54 -11.64
N VAL A 206 12.24 4.56 -10.77
CA VAL A 206 12.55 3.19 -11.21
C VAL A 206 11.35 2.55 -11.92
N LEU A 207 10.13 2.70 -11.37
CA LEU A 207 8.94 2.12 -11.98
C LEU A 207 8.61 2.77 -13.34
N VAL A 208 8.75 4.09 -13.48
CA VAL A 208 8.59 4.78 -14.77
C VAL A 208 9.67 4.35 -15.77
N ALA A 209 10.91 4.24 -15.33
CA ALA A 209 12.00 3.77 -16.20
C ALA A 209 11.76 2.34 -16.72
N VAL A 210 11.33 1.43 -15.83
CA VAL A 210 10.96 0.04 -16.19
C VAL A 210 9.78 0.01 -17.15
N ASP A 211 8.73 0.81 -16.90
CA ASP A 211 7.57 0.92 -17.79
C ASP A 211 7.99 1.33 -19.20
N ARG A 212 8.79 2.37 -19.31
CA ARG A 212 9.25 2.91 -20.60
C ARG A 212 10.18 1.94 -21.34
N ALA A 213 11.11 1.29 -20.64
CA ALA A 213 12.01 0.30 -21.21
C ALA A 213 11.25 -0.90 -21.79
N LYS A 214 10.20 -1.35 -21.13
CA LYS A 214 9.33 -2.45 -21.60
C LYS A 214 8.36 -2.02 -22.70
N GLY A 215 7.99 -0.75 -22.78
CA GLY A 215 7.09 -0.22 -23.81
C GLY A 215 7.80 0.10 -25.13
N GLY A 216 9.10 0.42 -25.09
CA GLY A 216 9.91 0.79 -26.29
C GLY A 216 10.30 -0.37 -27.20
N GLY A 217 9.93 -1.60 -26.87
CA GLY A 217 10.20 -2.80 -27.66
C GLY A 217 9.04 -3.26 -28.55
N ARG A 218 8.03 -2.40 -28.78
CA ARG A 218 6.89 -2.68 -29.67
C ARG A 218 6.88 -1.79 -30.88
#